data_45d69d00babee8498abfb670da87c0c8
#
_entry.id   45d69d00babee8498abfb670da87c0c8
#
_cell.length_a   1.000
_cell.length_b   1.000
_cell.length_c   1.000
_cell.angle_alpha   90.00
_cell.angle_beta   90.00
_cell.angle_gamma   90.00
#
_symmetry.space_group_name_H-M   'P 1'
#
loop_
_entity.id
_entity.type
_entity.pdbx_description
1 polymer ?
#
loop_
_entity_poly.entity_id
_entity_poly.type
_entity_poly.pdbx_seq_one_letter_code
_entity_poly.pdbx_strand_id
1 'polypeptide(L)'
;MTPHNTFESKMKKNWFHQFCFFRLKELSPNHTGAYSLDSQGYVDLRGQEIKHLGRVHKFIKCDFSNSSFMASNAIYWIKGKTFIDSTFSKTTFNALAEHGNKFYNCSFENINFKNAILGYDSSCYTNCTFKKVKFGAFIKPQFKDCKFIDCDFYNVDFQASSFEHCEFVGKLENVWFRGGFPTDSQKKEFGDAKPNRMINVSFENATLHDVTFSDNCDLSTIALPRQGQYLFFDNWNEQLNTILAKGTTNQPVKTSNDITSFVALYNVHSANQKYYILNIADLLRDYSENAVEIIQQNAKKEDT
;
A
#
# COMPACT_ATOMS: atom_id res chain seq x y z
N MET A 1 -45.12 13.00 -24.75
CA MET A 1 -44.48 13.09 -23.41
C MET A 1 -42.98 13.27 -23.63
N THR A 2 -42.49 14.45 -23.38
CA THR A 2 -41.16 14.92 -23.78
C THR A 2 -40.06 14.50 -22.78
N PRO A 3 -38.85 14.18 -23.24
CA PRO A 3 -37.71 13.72 -22.40
C PRO A 3 -37.16 14.80 -21.44
N HIS A 4 -37.69 16.03 -21.46
CA HIS A 4 -37.15 17.15 -20.66
C HIS A 4 -37.33 17.01 -19.13
N ASN A 5 -38.35 16.27 -18.66
CA ASN A 5 -38.66 16.21 -17.25
C ASN A 5 -37.75 15.28 -16.41
N THR A 6 -37.00 14.36 -17.04
CA THR A 6 -36.11 13.44 -16.31
C THR A 6 -34.72 14.01 -16.05
N PHE A 7 -34.27 14.93 -16.91
CA PHE A 7 -32.93 15.55 -16.80
C PHE A 7 -32.92 16.65 -15.74
N GLU A 8 -33.96 17.50 -15.69
CA GLU A 8 -34.11 18.52 -14.64
C GLU A 8 -34.34 17.96 -13.27
N SER A 9 -35.06 16.82 -13.13
CA SER A 9 -35.24 16.15 -11.84
C SER A 9 -33.94 15.53 -11.31
N LYS A 10 -33.11 14.96 -12.18
CA LYS A 10 -31.77 14.45 -11.82
C LYS A 10 -30.79 15.57 -11.44
N MET A 11 -30.80 16.70 -12.19
CA MET A 11 -29.95 17.85 -11.86
C MET A 11 -30.34 18.50 -10.54
N LYS A 12 -31.64 18.69 -10.24
CA LYS A 12 -32.11 19.21 -8.96
C LYS A 12 -31.78 18.27 -7.80
N LYS A 13 -31.87 16.95 -7.99
CA LYS A 13 -31.52 15.96 -7.00
C LYS A 13 -30.04 15.98 -6.68
N ASN A 14 -29.16 16.04 -7.69
CA ASN A 14 -27.71 16.11 -7.49
C ASN A 14 -27.26 17.42 -6.83
N TRP A 15 -27.92 18.56 -7.16
CA TRP A 15 -27.59 19.85 -6.54
C TRP A 15 -28.00 19.90 -5.06
N PHE A 16 -29.14 19.30 -4.72
CA PHE A 16 -29.65 19.22 -3.35
C PHE A 16 -28.77 18.31 -2.48
N HIS A 17 -28.30 17.18 -3.02
CA HIS A 17 -27.37 16.26 -2.32
C HIS A 17 -26.02 16.92 -2.01
N GLN A 18 -25.45 17.69 -2.91
CA GLN A 18 -24.21 18.43 -2.67
C GLN A 18 -24.35 19.48 -1.56
N PHE A 19 -25.52 20.10 -1.42
CA PHE A 19 -25.77 21.11 -0.38
C PHE A 19 -25.85 20.51 1.03
N CYS A 20 -26.20 19.23 1.16
CA CYS A 20 -26.32 18.56 2.45
C CYS A 20 -24.98 18.32 3.14
N PHE A 21 -23.90 18.10 2.38
CA PHE A 21 -22.55 17.96 2.95
C PHE A 21 -22.04 19.24 3.66
N PHE A 22 -22.57 20.42 3.35
CA PHE A 22 -22.11 21.67 3.98
C PHE A 22 -22.59 21.89 5.41
N ARG A 23 -23.69 21.24 5.82
CA ARG A 23 -24.29 21.46 7.13
C ARG A 23 -24.02 20.35 8.15
N LEU A 24 -23.77 19.15 7.70
CA LEU A 24 -23.52 18.00 8.55
C LEU A 24 -22.06 17.95 9.00
N LYS A 25 -21.83 17.63 10.28
CA LYS A 25 -20.49 17.29 10.80
C LYS A 25 -20.21 15.79 10.71
N GLU A 26 -21.26 14.98 10.77
CA GLU A 26 -21.24 13.53 10.68
C GLU A 26 -22.31 13.06 9.70
N LEU A 27 -22.01 12.02 8.94
CA LEU A 27 -22.95 11.26 8.12
C LEU A 27 -22.96 9.81 8.63
N SER A 28 -24.10 9.34 9.09
CA SER A 28 -24.26 8.03 9.72
C SER A 28 -25.71 7.55 9.58
N PRO A 29 -26.05 6.29 9.90
CA PRO A 29 -27.42 5.81 9.90
C PRO A 29 -28.39 6.63 10.76
N ASN A 30 -27.88 7.26 11.83
CA ASN A 30 -28.67 8.11 12.69
C ASN A 30 -28.77 9.58 12.23
N HIS A 31 -27.90 9.97 11.28
CA HIS A 31 -27.81 11.33 10.74
C HIS A 31 -27.59 11.28 9.23
N THR A 32 -28.59 10.77 8.50
CA THR A 32 -28.46 10.52 7.06
C THR A 32 -28.53 11.78 6.20
N GLY A 33 -29.06 12.88 6.75
CA GLY A 33 -29.33 14.07 5.95
C GLY A 33 -30.42 13.82 4.90
N ALA A 34 -30.06 14.00 3.62
CA ALA A 34 -30.95 13.76 2.48
C ALA A 34 -30.80 12.36 1.87
N TYR A 35 -29.97 11.49 2.46
CA TYR A 35 -29.71 10.15 1.96
C TYR A 35 -30.60 9.12 2.63
N SER A 36 -30.95 8.06 1.89
CA SER A 36 -31.65 6.89 2.43
C SER A 36 -30.67 5.89 3.04
N LEU A 37 -31.20 4.95 3.81
CA LEU A 37 -30.49 3.74 4.17
C LEU A 37 -30.74 2.66 3.14
N ASP A 38 -29.76 1.83 2.88
CA ASP A 38 -29.93 0.59 2.12
C ASP A 38 -30.53 -0.53 3.00
N SER A 39 -30.74 -1.71 2.40
CA SER A 39 -31.30 -2.88 3.11
C SER A 39 -30.40 -3.44 4.21
N GLN A 40 -29.12 -3.06 4.24
CA GLN A 40 -28.13 -3.46 5.26
C GLN A 40 -27.92 -2.38 6.34
N GLY A 41 -28.65 -1.26 6.23
CA GLY A 41 -28.55 -0.15 7.16
C GLY A 41 -27.37 0.78 6.94
N TYR A 42 -26.76 0.78 5.73
CA TYR A 42 -25.76 1.75 5.33
C TYR A 42 -26.42 3.01 4.76
N VAL A 43 -25.81 4.15 4.98
CA VAL A 43 -26.18 5.38 4.26
C VAL A 43 -25.84 5.18 2.79
N ASP A 44 -26.87 5.21 1.94
CA ASP A 44 -26.76 4.89 0.52
C ASP A 44 -26.19 6.07 -0.28
N LEU A 45 -24.91 5.98 -0.59
CA LEU A 45 -24.18 6.93 -1.44
C LEU A 45 -23.77 6.29 -2.78
N ARG A 46 -24.33 5.13 -3.11
CA ARG A 46 -23.97 4.38 -4.32
C ARG A 46 -24.27 5.18 -5.58
N GLY A 47 -23.32 5.12 -6.51
CA GLY A 47 -23.44 5.77 -7.83
C GLY A 47 -23.52 7.30 -7.79
N GLN A 48 -23.15 7.93 -6.67
CA GLN A 48 -23.15 9.40 -6.56
C GLN A 48 -21.90 10.01 -7.18
N GLU A 49 -22.05 11.19 -7.82
CA GLU A 49 -20.93 12.04 -8.15
C GLU A 49 -20.64 12.97 -6.96
N ILE A 50 -19.49 12.77 -6.32
CA ILE A 50 -19.08 13.47 -5.11
C ILE A 50 -18.00 14.48 -5.46
N LYS A 51 -18.38 15.75 -5.62
CA LYS A 51 -17.44 16.84 -5.96
C LYS A 51 -16.62 17.32 -4.78
N HIS A 52 -17.15 17.17 -3.56
CA HIS A 52 -16.47 17.51 -2.30
C HIS A 52 -17.21 16.87 -1.12
N LEU A 53 -16.48 16.60 -0.05
CA LEU A 53 -17.03 16.05 1.19
C LEU A 53 -17.50 17.13 2.19
N GLY A 54 -17.44 18.39 1.81
CA GLY A 54 -17.92 19.51 2.62
C GLY A 54 -17.38 19.55 4.03
N ARG A 55 -18.24 19.91 4.98
CA ARG A 55 -17.92 19.98 6.41
C ARG A 55 -18.05 18.66 7.15
N VAL A 56 -18.51 17.59 6.49
CA VAL A 56 -18.58 16.27 7.12
C VAL A 56 -17.16 15.81 7.45
N HIS A 57 -16.92 15.55 8.72
CA HIS A 57 -15.62 15.05 9.19
C HIS A 57 -15.64 13.55 9.44
N LYS A 58 -16.83 12.98 9.66
CA LYS A 58 -16.98 11.57 10.02
C LYS A 58 -18.09 10.92 9.20
N PHE A 59 -17.76 9.79 8.59
CA PHE A 59 -18.63 8.96 7.77
C PHE A 59 -18.71 7.58 8.42
N ILE A 60 -19.93 7.15 8.83
CA ILE A 60 -20.15 5.89 9.52
C ILE A 60 -21.15 5.07 8.74
N LYS A 61 -20.81 3.81 8.44
CA LYS A 61 -21.65 2.89 7.68
C LYS A 61 -22.18 3.57 6.40
N CYS A 62 -21.27 4.08 5.59
CA CYS A 62 -21.59 4.70 4.31
C CYS A 62 -21.18 3.75 3.19
N ASP A 63 -22.06 3.53 2.23
CA ASP A 63 -21.76 2.76 1.02
C ASP A 63 -21.50 3.71 -0.14
N PHE A 64 -20.23 3.82 -0.53
CA PHE A 64 -19.74 4.61 -1.67
C PHE A 64 -19.57 3.78 -2.94
N SER A 65 -20.11 2.57 -3.01
CA SER A 65 -19.92 1.69 -4.15
C SER A 65 -20.43 2.33 -5.46
N ASN A 66 -19.66 2.15 -6.52
CA ASN A 66 -19.91 2.74 -7.84
C ASN A 66 -20.01 4.29 -7.85
N SER A 67 -19.59 4.97 -6.79
CA SER A 67 -19.53 6.43 -6.75
C SER A 67 -18.29 6.96 -7.48
N SER A 68 -18.31 8.23 -7.84
CA SER A 68 -17.18 8.94 -8.39
C SER A 68 -16.80 10.15 -7.55
N PHE A 69 -15.53 10.23 -7.16
CA PHE A 69 -14.95 11.39 -6.51
C PHE A 69 -14.20 12.22 -7.55
N MET A 70 -14.81 13.31 -7.99
CA MET A 70 -14.33 14.11 -9.12
C MET A 70 -14.24 15.58 -8.71
N ALA A 71 -13.02 16.11 -8.70
CA ALA A 71 -12.84 17.56 -8.57
C ALA A 71 -12.99 18.26 -9.94
N SER A 72 -13.51 19.48 -9.93
CA SER A 72 -13.58 20.33 -11.11
C SER A 72 -12.18 20.75 -11.61
N ASN A 73 -11.15 20.68 -10.78
CA ASN A 73 -9.77 21.11 -11.05
C ASN A 73 -8.78 19.98 -10.74
N ALA A 74 -8.57 19.05 -11.64
CA ALA A 74 -7.52 18.04 -11.69
C ALA A 74 -7.37 17.10 -10.46
N ILE A 75 -7.22 17.57 -9.21
CA ILE A 75 -6.94 16.72 -8.05
C ILE A 75 -8.08 16.78 -7.03
N TYR A 76 -8.60 15.61 -6.64
CA TYR A 76 -9.56 15.48 -5.55
C TYR A 76 -8.82 15.34 -4.21
N TRP A 77 -9.11 16.25 -3.29
CA TRP A 77 -8.47 16.26 -1.97
C TRP A 77 -9.40 15.67 -0.91
N ILE A 78 -8.92 14.63 -0.22
CA ILE A 78 -9.55 14.13 1.02
C ILE A 78 -8.62 14.45 2.17
N LYS A 79 -9.04 15.33 3.08
CA LYS A 79 -8.21 15.79 4.19
C LYS A 79 -8.93 15.76 5.52
N GLY A 80 -8.30 15.14 6.53
CA GLY A 80 -8.75 15.14 7.92
C GLY A 80 -10.13 14.50 8.11
N LYS A 81 -10.48 13.50 7.30
CA LYS A 81 -11.74 12.77 7.38
C LYS A 81 -11.58 11.47 8.14
N THR A 82 -12.66 11.01 8.75
CA THR A 82 -12.74 9.70 9.41
C THR A 82 -13.85 8.88 8.76
N PHE A 83 -13.50 7.68 8.30
CA PHE A 83 -14.44 6.72 7.73
C PHE A 83 -14.47 5.49 8.63
N ILE A 84 -15.66 5.05 9.02
CA ILE A 84 -15.87 3.91 9.92
C ILE A 84 -16.88 2.96 9.28
N ASP A 85 -16.58 1.66 9.26
CA ASP A 85 -17.47 0.61 8.72
C ASP A 85 -18.01 0.94 7.32
N SER A 86 -17.21 1.61 6.49
CA SER A 86 -17.66 2.14 5.21
C SER A 86 -17.10 1.34 4.03
N THR A 87 -17.86 1.30 2.93
CA THR A 87 -17.55 0.49 1.76
C THR A 87 -17.26 1.35 0.55
N PHE A 88 -16.19 0.96 -0.18
CA PHE A 88 -15.76 1.58 -1.42
C PHE A 88 -15.53 0.46 -2.44
N SER A 89 -16.59 0.04 -3.15
CA SER A 89 -16.48 -0.97 -4.22
C SER A 89 -16.68 -0.31 -5.57
N LYS A 90 -15.74 -0.55 -6.53
CA LYS A 90 -15.78 0.06 -7.87
C LYS A 90 -15.92 1.60 -7.83
N THR A 91 -15.49 2.21 -6.74
CA THR A 91 -15.44 3.66 -6.59
C THR A 91 -14.36 4.23 -7.49
N THR A 92 -14.65 5.32 -8.19
CA THR A 92 -13.67 5.97 -9.06
C THR A 92 -13.16 7.26 -8.44
N PHE A 93 -11.84 7.47 -8.56
CA PHE A 93 -11.17 8.69 -8.15
C PHE A 93 -10.44 9.24 -9.37
N ASN A 94 -10.70 10.47 -9.74
CA ASN A 94 -9.99 11.11 -10.86
C ASN A 94 -8.59 11.54 -10.39
N ALA A 95 -7.84 11.87 -9.99
CA ALA A 95 -6.58 12.08 -9.28
C ALA A 95 -6.87 12.40 -7.80
N LEU A 96 -6.37 11.58 -6.92
CA LEU A 96 -6.63 11.68 -5.48
C LEU A 96 -5.35 12.06 -4.73
N ALA A 97 -5.45 13.06 -3.85
CA ALA A 97 -4.47 13.29 -2.80
C ALA A 97 -5.16 13.14 -1.43
N GLU A 98 -4.64 12.23 -0.64
CA GLU A 98 -5.24 11.82 0.62
C GLU A 98 -4.34 12.25 1.78
N HIS A 99 -4.90 13.04 2.75
CA HIS A 99 -4.15 13.70 3.80
C HIS A 99 -4.74 13.48 5.19
N GLY A 100 -4.00 12.85 6.09
CA GLY A 100 -4.30 12.76 7.50
C GLY A 100 -5.68 12.18 7.80
N ASN A 101 -6.16 11.26 6.95
CA ASN A 101 -7.44 10.62 7.12
C ASN A 101 -7.34 9.38 8.00
N LYS A 102 -8.47 8.93 8.51
CA LYS A 102 -8.58 7.72 9.33
C LYS A 102 -9.65 6.81 8.76
N PHE A 103 -9.27 5.57 8.49
CA PHE A 103 -10.17 4.54 8.02
C PHE A 103 -10.20 3.38 9.02
N TYR A 104 -11.37 3.05 9.52
CA TYR A 104 -11.59 1.96 10.47
C TYR A 104 -12.60 0.97 9.90
N ASN A 105 -12.27 -0.31 9.86
CA ASN A 105 -13.13 -1.39 9.37
C ASN A 105 -13.67 -1.11 7.95
N CYS A 106 -12.91 -0.45 7.10
CA CYS A 106 -13.36 -0.08 5.77
C CYS A 106 -12.98 -1.14 4.73
N SER A 107 -13.81 -1.26 3.70
CA SER A 107 -13.60 -2.18 2.58
C SER A 107 -13.37 -1.41 1.28
N PHE A 108 -12.29 -1.74 0.58
CA PHE A 108 -11.92 -1.19 -0.72
C PHE A 108 -11.83 -2.33 -1.73
N GLU A 109 -12.71 -2.36 -2.71
CA GLU A 109 -12.74 -3.46 -3.68
C GLU A 109 -12.82 -2.94 -5.12
N ASN A 110 -11.98 -3.54 -6.01
CA ASN A 110 -11.96 -3.21 -7.44
C ASN A 110 -11.78 -1.70 -7.71
N ILE A 111 -10.80 -1.07 -7.04
CA ILE A 111 -10.50 0.36 -7.17
C ILE A 111 -9.17 0.57 -7.88
N ASN A 112 -9.09 1.61 -8.69
CA ASN A 112 -7.85 2.04 -9.33
C ASN A 112 -7.34 3.34 -8.70
N PHE A 113 -6.26 3.24 -7.91
CA PHE A 113 -5.53 4.35 -7.30
C PHE A 113 -4.21 4.68 -8.03
N LYS A 114 -3.98 4.22 -9.25
CA LYS A 114 -2.71 4.49 -9.98
C LYS A 114 -2.38 5.98 -10.10
N ASN A 115 -3.39 6.85 -10.12
CA ASN A 115 -3.22 8.31 -10.14
C ASN A 115 -3.45 8.95 -8.77
N ALA A 116 -3.34 8.18 -7.68
CA ALA A 116 -3.52 8.68 -6.33
C ALA A 116 -2.18 8.75 -5.59
N ILE A 117 -2.09 9.70 -4.66
CA ILE A 117 -1.07 9.74 -3.62
C ILE A 117 -1.78 9.52 -2.29
N LEU A 118 -1.47 8.41 -1.63
CA LEU A 118 -2.10 8.00 -0.38
C LEU A 118 -1.13 8.18 0.79
N GLY A 119 -1.67 8.52 1.95
CA GLY A 119 -0.92 8.51 3.20
C GLY A 119 -0.32 9.82 3.66
N TYR A 120 -0.43 10.92 2.90
CA TYR A 120 0.04 12.22 3.37
C TYR A 120 -0.42 12.52 4.80
N ASP A 121 0.42 13.18 5.58
CA ASP A 121 0.15 13.52 6.98
C ASP A 121 -0.19 12.28 7.84
N SER A 122 0.43 11.13 7.52
CA SER A 122 0.28 9.88 8.25
C SER A 122 -1.17 9.39 8.33
N SER A 123 -1.85 9.31 7.21
CA SER A 123 -3.17 8.68 7.16
C SER A 123 -3.12 7.26 7.68
N CYS A 124 -4.15 6.87 8.45
CA CYS A 124 -4.21 5.60 9.15
C CYS A 124 -5.33 4.73 8.61
N TYR A 125 -5.00 3.46 8.38
CA TYR A 125 -5.92 2.41 8.00
C TYR A 125 -5.86 1.32 9.05
N THR A 126 -6.98 1.08 9.75
CA THR A 126 -7.07 0.07 10.82
C THR A 126 -8.19 -0.92 10.50
N ASN A 127 -7.85 -2.22 10.52
CA ASN A 127 -8.78 -3.31 10.20
C ASN A 127 -9.48 -3.11 8.84
N CYS A 128 -8.71 -2.65 7.84
CA CYS A 128 -9.22 -2.40 6.50
C CYS A 128 -8.87 -3.55 5.56
N THR A 129 -9.77 -3.82 4.59
CA THR A 129 -9.53 -4.80 3.54
C THR A 129 -9.42 -4.11 2.19
N PHE A 130 -8.35 -4.41 1.48
CA PHE A 130 -8.11 -4.00 0.10
C PHE A 130 -8.12 -5.24 -0.79
N LYS A 131 -9.06 -5.31 -1.73
CA LYS A 131 -9.21 -6.46 -2.62
C LYS A 131 -9.24 -6.02 -4.08
N LYS A 132 -8.33 -6.56 -4.89
CA LYS A 132 -8.20 -6.21 -6.30
C LYS A 132 -8.07 -4.69 -6.52
N VAL A 133 -7.30 -4.04 -5.65
CA VAL A 133 -7.01 -2.61 -5.73
C VAL A 133 -5.70 -2.41 -6.49
N LYS A 134 -5.67 -1.45 -7.41
CA LYS A 134 -4.44 -1.01 -8.08
C LYS A 134 -3.91 0.23 -7.37
N PHE A 135 -2.70 0.14 -6.86
CA PHE A 135 -2.10 1.24 -6.12
C PHE A 135 -1.14 2.09 -6.97
N GLY A 136 -1.03 3.37 -6.60
CA GLY A 136 -0.06 4.33 -7.11
C GLY A 136 1.02 4.63 -6.08
N ALA A 137 1.13 5.91 -5.68
CA ALA A 137 2.16 6.36 -4.75
C ALA A 137 1.67 6.38 -3.29
N PHE A 138 2.60 6.09 -2.38
CA PHE A 138 2.39 6.21 -0.94
C PHE A 138 3.40 7.16 -0.31
N ILE A 139 2.94 7.93 0.69
CA ILE A 139 3.80 8.79 1.50
C ILE A 139 3.41 8.61 2.98
N LYS A 140 4.22 7.88 3.73
CA LYS A 140 4.10 7.58 5.16
C LYS A 140 2.71 7.14 5.68
N PRO A 141 1.92 6.30 4.98
CA PRO A 141 0.70 5.73 5.53
C PRO A 141 1.01 4.78 6.69
N GLN A 142 0.01 4.58 7.54
CA GLN A 142 0.07 3.60 8.62
C GLN A 142 -1.04 2.58 8.43
N PHE A 143 -0.66 1.31 8.30
CA PHE A 143 -1.56 0.19 8.17
C PHE A 143 -1.49 -0.68 9.42
N LYS A 144 -2.63 -0.96 10.04
CA LYS A 144 -2.75 -1.85 11.19
C LYS A 144 -3.90 -2.82 10.99
N ASP A 145 -3.65 -4.11 11.26
CA ASP A 145 -4.65 -5.17 11.11
C ASP A 145 -5.30 -5.19 9.71
N CYS A 146 -4.56 -4.80 8.66
CA CYS A 146 -5.07 -4.67 7.31
C CYS A 146 -4.78 -5.91 6.46
N LYS A 147 -5.67 -6.15 5.48
CA LYS A 147 -5.52 -7.26 4.55
C LYS A 147 -5.52 -6.76 3.10
N PHE A 148 -4.50 -7.19 2.34
CA PHE A 148 -4.32 -6.88 0.93
C PHE A 148 -4.48 -8.17 0.11
N ILE A 149 -5.54 -8.25 -0.71
CA ILE A 149 -5.90 -9.47 -1.44
C ILE A 149 -5.88 -9.20 -2.94
N ASP A 150 -5.03 -9.91 -3.67
CA ASP A 150 -4.92 -9.81 -5.14
C ASP A 150 -4.77 -8.35 -5.63
N CYS A 151 -4.05 -7.53 -4.88
CA CYS A 151 -3.82 -6.14 -5.23
C CYS A 151 -2.69 -6.02 -6.25
N ASP A 152 -2.79 -5.00 -7.13
CA ASP A 152 -1.74 -4.65 -8.07
C ASP A 152 -0.80 -3.61 -7.44
N PHE A 153 0.38 -4.07 -7.04
CA PHE A 153 1.46 -3.26 -6.47
C PHE A 153 2.60 -3.00 -7.44
N TYR A 154 2.45 -3.32 -8.70
CA TYR A 154 3.54 -3.18 -9.66
C TYR A 154 4.09 -1.74 -9.71
N ASN A 155 5.41 -1.59 -9.48
CA ASN A 155 6.13 -0.32 -9.34
C ASN A 155 5.65 0.55 -8.16
N VAL A 156 5.15 -0.05 -7.09
CA VAL A 156 4.75 0.72 -5.88
C VAL A 156 5.94 0.85 -4.94
N ASP A 157 6.19 2.10 -4.53
CA ASP A 157 7.15 2.44 -3.47
C ASP A 157 6.37 2.87 -2.22
N PHE A 158 6.44 2.07 -1.16
CA PHE A 158 5.85 2.35 0.14
C PHE A 158 6.78 3.24 0.98
N GLN A 159 6.90 4.51 0.61
CA GLN A 159 7.80 5.45 1.26
C GLN A 159 7.40 5.71 2.72
N ALA A 160 8.31 5.44 3.63
CA ALA A 160 8.14 5.69 5.07
C ALA A 160 6.82 5.13 5.63
N SER A 161 6.30 4.06 5.02
CA SER A 161 5.06 3.39 5.41
C SER A 161 5.29 2.50 6.64
N SER A 162 4.26 2.24 7.42
CA SER A 162 4.33 1.28 8.52
C SER A 162 3.21 0.25 8.43
N PHE A 163 3.56 -1.00 8.75
CA PHE A 163 2.64 -2.13 8.74
C PHE A 163 2.70 -2.86 10.09
N GLU A 164 1.53 -3.10 10.67
CA GLU A 164 1.38 -3.81 11.94
C GLU A 164 0.27 -4.85 11.79
N HIS A 165 0.56 -6.13 11.99
CA HIS A 165 -0.36 -7.26 11.83
C HIS A 165 -1.09 -7.28 10.47
N CYS A 166 -0.40 -6.94 9.41
CA CYS A 166 -0.97 -6.92 8.06
C CYS A 166 -0.74 -8.25 7.33
N GLU A 167 -1.66 -8.61 6.45
CA GLU A 167 -1.56 -9.79 5.60
C GLU A 167 -1.55 -9.39 4.13
N PHE A 168 -0.59 -9.93 3.38
CA PHE A 168 -0.53 -9.83 1.93
C PHE A 168 -0.86 -11.18 1.30
N VAL A 169 -1.82 -11.19 0.36
CA VAL A 169 -2.28 -12.37 -0.37
C VAL A 169 -2.20 -12.10 -1.86
N GLY A 170 -1.57 -13.02 -2.61
CA GLY A 170 -1.38 -12.90 -4.04
C GLY A 170 0.04 -12.45 -4.43
N LYS A 171 0.21 -11.86 -5.61
CA LYS A 171 1.53 -11.52 -6.16
C LYS A 171 1.96 -10.11 -5.79
N LEU A 172 3.18 -9.98 -5.26
CA LEU A 172 3.91 -8.72 -5.15
C LEU A 172 5.06 -8.75 -6.16
N GLU A 173 5.10 -7.76 -7.04
CA GLU A 173 6.10 -7.69 -8.11
C GLU A 173 6.62 -6.26 -8.26
N ASN A 174 7.95 -6.13 -8.22
CA ASN A 174 8.64 -4.86 -8.32
C ASN A 174 8.11 -3.84 -7.29
N VAL A 175 8.11 -4.24 -6.01
CA VAL A 175 7.59 -3.47 -4.88
C VAL A 175 8.74 -3.03 -3.98
N TRP A 176 8.66 -1.82 -3.49
CA TRP A 176 9.64 -1.30 -2.55
C TRP A 176 9.00 -0.99 -1.19
N PHE A 177 9.46 -1.66 -0.14
CA PHE A 177 9.10 -1.36 1.25
C PHE A 177 10.22 -0.54 1.91
N ARG A 178 9.92 0.70 2.31
CA ARG A 178 10.87 1.58 2.96
C ARG A 178 10.48 1.89 4.40
N GLY A 179 11.40 1.64 5.31
CA GLY A 179 11.23 2.00 6.73
C GLY A 179 11.33 3.51 7.00
N GLY A 180 11.78 4.28 6.02
CA GLY A 180 11.97 5.72 6.09
C GLY A 180 11.76 6.41 4.74
N PHE A 181 12.21 7.65 4.65
CA PHE A 181 12.29 8.36 3.37
C PHE A 181 13.65 8.12 2.70
N PRO A 182 13.68 7.93 1.36
CA PRO A 182 14.93 7.67 0.65
C PRO A 182 15.89 8.86 0.61
N THR A 183 15.41 10.07 0.89
CA THR A 183 16.24 11.28 0.90
C THR A 183 15.91 12.22 2.07
N ASP A 184 16.91 12.96 2.54
CA ASP A 184 16.72 14.00 3.57
C ASP A 184 15.79 15.12 3.10
N SER A 185 15.74 15.39 1.81
CA SER A 185 14.81 16.36 1.22
C SER A 185 13.37 15.96 1.44
N GLN A 186 13.03 14.69 1.18
CA GLN A 186 11.68 14.16 1.40
C GLN A 186 11.33 14.11 2.90
N LYS A 187 12.27 13.73 3.75
CA LYS A 187 12.08 13.79 5.21
C LYS A 187 11.79 15.22 5.68
N LYS A 188 12.51 16.21 5.14
CA LYS A 188 12.29 17.63 5.46
C LYS A 188 10.94 18.13 4.96
N GLU A 189 10.51 17.67 3.77
CA GLU A 189 9.25 18.07 3.15
C GLU A 189 8.04 17.44 3.86
N PHE A 190 8.09 16.13 4.15
CA PHE A 190 6.95 15.38 4.68
C PHE A 190 6.97 15.17 6.19
N GLY A 191 8.03 15.60 6.86
CA GLY A 191 8.24 15.46 8.30
C GLY A 191 8.57 14.02 8.72
N ASP A 192 8.70 13.80 10.03
CA ASP A 192 9.06 12.50 10.57
C ASP A 192 8.01 11.42 10.26
N ALA A 193 8.49 10.22 9.98
CA ALA A 193 7.68 9.04 9.78
C ALA A 193 7.73 8.13 11.02
N LYS A 194 6.67 7.36 11.25
CA LYS A 194 6.71 6.25 12.21
C LYS A 194 7.72 5.21 11.69
N PRO A 195 8.61 4.69 12.52
CA PRO A 195 9.52 3.62 12.09
C PRO A 195 8.72 2.43 11.55
N ASN A 196 9.10 1.94 10.37
CA ASN A 196 8.49 0.76 9.79
C ASN A 196 9.11 -0.49 10.42
N ARG A 197 8.41 -1.11 11.35
CA ARG A 197 8.84 -2.35 11.99
C ARG A 197 8.28 -3.60 11.34
N MET A 198 7.35 -3.46 10.39
CA MET A 198 6.61 -4.58 9.80
C MET A 198 6.21 -5.65 10.84
N ILE A 199 5.65 -5.20 11.96
CA ILE A 199 5.34 -6.05 13.11
C ILE A 199 4.32 -7.10 12.72
N ASN A 200 4.69 -8.39 12.80
CA ASN A 200 3.82 -9.53 12.50
C ASN A 200 3.12 -9.41 11.13
N VAL A 201 3.87 -8.94 10.12
CA VAL A 201 3.37 -8.92 8.74
C VAL A 201 3.49 -10.32 8.15
N SER A 202 2.40 -10.81 7.56
CA SER A 202 2.36 -12.11 6.91
C SER A 202 2.43 -11.99 5.40
N PHE A 203 3.40 -12.68 4.80
CA PHE A 203 3.50 -12.98 3.39
C PHE A 203 3.19 -14.45 3.05
N GLU A 204 2.69 -15.24 4.02
CA GLU A 204 2.51 -16.68 3.86
C GLU A 204 1.69 -17.08 2.63
N ASN A 205 0.71 -16.25 2.25
CA ASN A 205 -0.17 -16.44 1.11
C ASN A 205 0.21 -15.55 -0.08
N ALA A 206 1.42 -15.00 -0.09
CA ALA A 206 1.94 -14.15 -1.15
C ALA A 206 3.08 -14.82 -1.90
N THR A 207 3.36 -14.30 -3.11
CA THR A 207 4.62 -14.52 -3.83
C THR A 207 5.35 -13.19 -3.99
N LEU A 208 6.65 -13.19 -3.71
CA LEU A 208 7.50 -12.00 -3.76
C LEU A 208 8.45 -12.10 -4.95
N HIS A 209 8.32 -11.20 -5.92
CA HIS A 209 9.21 -11.09 -7.07
C HIS A 209 9.77 -9.67 -7.16
N ASP A 210 11.07 -9.53 -7.24
CA ASP A 210 11.74 -8.23 -7.30
C ASP A 210 11.28 -7.27 -6.18
N VAL A 211 11.10 -7.80 -4.96
CA VAL A 211 10.69 -7.02 -3.79
C VAL A 211 11.93 -6.51 -3.07
N THR A 212 12.00 -5.20 -2.87
CA THR A 212 13.11 -4.53 -2.19
C THR A 212 12.69 -4.01 -0.83
N PHE A 213 13.56 -4.21 0.16
CA PHE A 213 13.40 -3.66 1.51
C PHE A 213 14.56 -2.70 1.78
N SER A 214 14.26 -1.50 2.29
CA SER A 214 15.28 -0.48 2.55
C SER A 214 14.93 0.45 3.70
N ASP A 215 15.87 1.31 4.05
CA ASP A 215 15.68 2.40 5.01
C ASP A 215 15.22 1.91 6.40
N ASN A 216 15.89 0.87 6.91
CA ASN A 216 15.61 0.23 8.21
C ASN A 216 14.22 -0.40 8.32
N CYS A 217 13.74 -1.00 7.25
CA CYS A 217 12.54 -1.85 7.29
C CYS A 217 12.83 -3.06 8.18
N ASP A 218 12.17 -3.18 9.33
CA ASP A 218 12.41 -4.26 10.29
C ASP A 218 11.60 -5.50 9.94
N LEU A 219 12.28 -6.53 9.46
CA LEU A 219 11.68 -7.79 9.03
C LEU A 219 11.75 -8.90 10.09
N SER A 220 12.10 -8.57 11.35
CA SER A 220 12.38 -9.56 12.39
C SER A 220 11.17 -10.43 12.79
N THR A 221 9.96 -9.98 12.55
CA THR A 221 8.72 -10.67 12.98
C THR A 221 7.77 -11.01 11.84
N ILE A 222 8.27 -11.00 10.60
CA ILE A 222 7.44 -11.36 9.44
C ILE A 222 7.27 -12.87 9.31
N ALA A 223 6.17 -13.27 8.64
CA ALA A 223 5.99 -14.64 8.17
C ALA A 223 6.31 -14.71 6.68
N LEU A 224 7.26 -15.59 6.29
CA LEU A 224 7.68 -15.79 4.91
C LEU A 224 6.60 -16.48 4.06
N PRO A 225 6.66 -16.36 2.72
CA PRO A 225 5.80 -17.13 1.84
C PRO A 225 5.94 -18.63 2.03
N ARG A 226 4.81 -19.34 2.03
CA ARG A 226 4.79 -20.82 2.10
C ARG A 226 5.11 -21.50 0.77
N GLN A 227 4.97 -20.77 -0.34
CA GLN A 227 5.22 -21.29 -1.68
C GLN A 227 6.40 -20.57 -2.31
N GLY A 228 7.26 -21.30 -2.99
CA GLY A 228 8.52 -20.79 -3.50
C GLY A 228 9.68 -21.08 -2.56
N GLN A 229 10.86 -20.62 -2.95
CA GLN A 229 12.07 -20.74 -2.15
C GLN A 229 12.63 -19.36 -1.85
N TYR A 230 12.69 -19.03 -0.57
CA TYR A 230 13.14 -17.73 -0.12
C TYR A 230 14.33 -17.87 0.83
N LEU A 231 15.25 -16.95 0.71
CA LEU A 231 16.39 -16.82 1.61
C LEU A 231 16.12 -15.69 2.58
N PHE A 232 16.31 -15.94 3.87
CA PHE A 232 16.24 -14.91 4.90
C PHE A 232 17.63 -14.65 5.46
N PHE A 233 18.00 -13.38 5.55
CA PHE A 233 19.28 -12.94 6.09
C PHE A 233 19.05 -12.08 7.33
N ASP A 234 19.83 -12.32 8.38
CA ASP A 234 20.09 -11.37 9.44
C ASP A 234 21.51 -10.78 9.27
N ASN A 235 21.75 -9.61 9.85
CA ASN A 235 22.99 -8.87 9.67
C ASN A 235 23.38 -8.68 8.18
N TRP A 236 22.41 -8.27 7.36
CA TRP A 236 22.49 -8.25 5.91
C TRP A 236 23.79 -7.62 5.37
N ASN A 237 24.24 -6.52 5.95
CA ASN A 237 25.45 -5.84 5.53
C ASN A 237 26.73 -6.68 5.72
N GLU A 238 26.81 -7.44 6.81
CA GLU A 238 27.93 -8.38 7.05
C GLU A 238 27.87 -9.54 6.06
N GLN A 239 26.65 -10.02 5.77
CA GLN A 239 26.46 -11.11 4.79
C GLN A 239 26.87 -10.68 3.39
N LEU A 240 26.56 -9.45 2.95
CA LEU A 240 27.02 -8.93 1.67
C LEU A 240 28.56 -8.95 1.56
N ASN A 241 29.27 -8.52 2.61
CA ASN A 241 30.73 -8.54 2.64
C ASN A 241 31.27 -9.97 2.58
N THR A 242 30.64 -10.89 3.29
CA THR A 242 31.01 -12.33 3.31
C THR A 242 30.77 -12.97 1.95
N ILE A 243 29.62 -12.68 1.31
CA ILE A 243 29.29 -13.16 -0.04
C ILE A 243 30.32 -12.64 -1.05
N LEU A 244 30.69 -11.35 -0.97
CA LEU A 244 31.69 -10.77 -1.86
C LEU A 244 33.04 -11.48 -1.71
N ALA A 245 33.52 -11.65 -0.50
CA ALA A 245 34.81 -12.32 -0.24
C ALA A 245 34.85 -13.75 -0.78
N LYS A 246 33.80 -14.55 -0.53
CA LYS A 246 33.69 -15.93 -1.01
C LYS A 246 33.54 -16.02 -2.54
N GLY A 247 32.78 -15.09 -3.11
CA GLY A 247 32.44 -15.09 -4.53
C GLY A 247 33.54 -14.54 -5.45
N THR A 248 34.54 -13.85 -4.87
CA THR A 248 35.65 -13.29 -5.64
C THR A 248 36.97 -14.06 -5.45
N THR A 249 37.06 -14.92 -4.45
CA THR A 249 38.29 -15.71 -4.16
C THR A 249 38.23 -17.06 -4.83
N ASN A 250 39.16 -17.32 -5.77
CA ASN A 250 39.29 -18.60 -6.48
C ASN A 250 38.02 -19.05 -7.22
N GLN A 251 37.21 -18.15 -7.70
CA GLN A 251 35.97 -18.43 -8.44
C GLN A 251 36.15 -18.21 -9.94
N PRO A 252 35.35 -18.88 -10.79
CA PRO A 252 35.29 -18.58 -12.22
C PRO A 252 34.94 -17.09 -12.45
N VAL A 253 35.50 -16.51 -13.52
CA VAL A 253 35.30 -15.07 -13.83
C VAL A 253 33.84 -14.68 -13.88
N LYS A 254 32.96 -15.51 -14.46
CA LYS A 254 31.53 -15.25 -14.53
C LYS A 254 30.92 -15.16 -13.12
N THR A 255 31.20 -16.14 -12.28
CA THR A 255 30.69 -16.17 -10.88
C THR A 255 31.15 -14.93 -10.09
N SER A 256 32.44 -14.57 -10.23
CA SER A 256 33.02 -13.40 -9.58
C SER A 256 32.35 -12.09 -10.04
N ASN A 257 32.08 -11.96 -11.35
CA ASN A 257 31.36 -10.78 -11.87
C ASN A 257 29.92 -10.72 -11.39
N ASP A 258 29.20 -11.85 -11.38
CA ASP A 258 27.82 -11.95 -10.90
C ASP A 258 27.74 -11.54 -9.44
N ILE A 259 28.61 -12.07 -8.58
CA ILE A 259 28.65 -11.71 -7.15
C ILE A 259 29.00 -10.23 -6.94
N THR A 260 29.97 -9.73 -7.71
CA THR A 260 30.33 -8.30 -7.62
C THR A 260 29.14 -7.39 -7.98
N SER A 261 28.42 -7.73 -9.05
CA SER A 261 27.23 -6.99 -9.49
C SER A 261 26.09 -7.09 -8.47
N PHE A 262 25.85 -8.28 -7.92
CA PHE A 262 24.88 -8.52 -6.86
C PHE A 262 25.17 -7.64 -5.64
N VAL A 263 26.38 -7.71 -5.10
CA VAL A 263 26.75 -6.95 -3.91
C VAL A 263 26.72 -5.44 -4.17
N ALA A 264 27.15 -4.98 -5.34
CA ALA A 264 27.07 -3.57 -5.71
C ALA A 264 25.62 -3.06 -5.73
N LEU A 265 24.69 -3.83 -6.33
CA LEU A 265 23.27 -3.50 -6.37
C LEU A 265 22.67 -3.35 -4.96
N TYR A 266 22.88 -4.37 -4.12
CA TYR A 266 22.26 -4.38 -2.79
C TYR A 266 22.92 -3.40 -1.81
N ASN A 267 24.20 -3.08 -1.96
CA ASN A 267 24.85 -2.02 -1.19
C ASN A 267 24.22 -0.64 -1.44
N VAL A 268 23.78 -0.35 -2.66
CA VAL A 268 23.13 0.93 -2.97
C VAL A 268 21.73 1.01 -2.33
N HIS A 269 20.98 -0.08 -2.38
CA HIS A 269 19.54 -0.06 -2.05
C HIS A 269 19.22 -0.50 -0.62
N SER A 270 20.11 -1.25 0.02
CA SER A 270 19.81 -1.89 1.30
C SER A 270 20.93 -1.83 2.34
N ALA A 271 21.86 -0.87 2.21
CA ALA A 271 23.02 -0.75 3.11
C ALA A 271 22.64 -0.63 4.59
N ASN A 272 21.50 -0.05 4.90
CA ASN A 272 21.01 0.16 6.28
C ASN A 272 20.06 -0.95 6.75
N GLN A 273 19.89 -2.04 5.97
CA GLN A 273 19.00 -3.13 6.34
C GLN A 273 19.72 -4.12 7.27
N LYS A 274 19.04 -4.48 8.38
CA LYS A 274 19.50 -5.57 9.24
C LYS A 274 19.05 -6.92 8.71
N TYR A 275 17.81 -7.00 8.21
CA TYR A 275 17.21 -8.22 7.68
C TYR A 275 16.92 -8.06 6.19
N TYR A 276 17.03 -9.16 5.44
CA TYR A 276 16.70 -9.15 4.02
C TYR A 276 16.06 -10.46 3.57
N ILE A 277 15.22 -10.39 2.54
CA ILE A 277 14.57 -11.55 1.91
C ILE A 277 14.92 -11.55 0.43
N LEU A 278 15.34 -12.71 -0.09
CA LEU A 278 15.59 -12.93 -1.51
C LEU A 278 14.75 -14.10 -2.00
N ASN A 279 14.18 -13.96 -3.19
CA ASN A 279 13.55 -15.07 -3.91
C ASN A 279 14.60 -15.78 -4.77
N ILE A 280 14.76 -17.09 -4.59
CA ILE A 280 15.75 -17.88 -5.35
C ILE A 280 15.42 -17.87 -6.85
N ALA A 281 14.16 -17.87 -7.24
CA ALA A 281 13.78 -17.82 -8.64
C ALA A 281 14.24 -16.51 -9.33
N ASP A 282 14.19 -15.37 -8.62
CA ASP A 282 14.70 -14.10 -9.13
C ASP A 282 16.22 -14.12 -9.24
N LEU A 283 16.91 -14.70 -8.25
CA LEU A 283 18.36 -14.85 -8.29
C LEU A 283 18.81 -15.72 -9.47
N LEU A 284 18.16 -16.87 -9.71
CA LEU A 284 18.49 -17.78 -10.82
C LEU A 284 18.18 -17.18 -12.20
N ARG A 285 17.26 -16.22 -12.28
CA ARG A 285 17.00 -15.46 -13.51
C ARG A 285 18.17 -14.52 -13.84
N ASP A 286 18.75 -13.90 -12.83
CA ASP A 286 19.66 -12.76 -13.00
C ASP A 286 21.14 -13.16 -12.85
N TYR A 287 21.47 -14.27 -12.16
CA TYR A 287 22.83 -14.69 -11.84
C TYR A 287 23.07 -16.17 -12.17
N SER A 288 24.32 -16.55 -12.31
CA SER A 288 24.72 -17.95 -12.52
C SER A 288 24.43 -18.82 -11.30
N GLU A 289 24.17 -20.11 -11.53
CA GLU A 289 23.91 -21.10 -10.49
C GLU A 289 24.97 -21.09 -9.37
N ASN A 290 26.27 -21.08 -9.75
CA ASN A 290 27.35 -21.02 -8.77
C ASN A 290 27.32 -19.75 -7.92
N ALA A 291 26.92 -18.60 -8.49
CA ALA A 291 26.76 -17.38 -7.70
C ALA A 291 25.58 -17.50 -6.72
N VAL A 292 24.47 -18.07 -7.18
CA VAL A 292 23.29 -18.31 -6.34
C VAL A 292 23.61 -19.28 -5.20
N GLU A 293 24.37 -20.36 -5.45
CA GLU A 293 24.83 -21.29 -4.40
C GLU A 293 25.66 -20.57 -3.31
N ILE A 294 26.58 -19.68 -3.71
CA ILE A 294 27.37 -18.89 -2.76
C ILE A 294 26.46 -17.99 -1.92
N ILE A 295 25.46 -17.35 -2.52
CA ILE A 295 24.50 -16.51 -1.82
C ILE A 295 23.68 -17.35 -0.81
N GLN A 296 23.16 -18.51 -1.24
CA GLN A 296 22.37 -19.42 -0.39
C GLN A 296 23.13 -19.92 0.84
N GLN A 297 24.41 -20.23 0.70
CA GLN A 297 25.26 -20.71 1.81
C GLN A 297 25.44 -19.70 2.95
N ASN A 298 25.08 -18.44 2.72
CA ASN A 298 25.16 -17.35 3.69
C ASN A 298 23.80 -16.96 4.26
N ALA A 299 22.71 -17.54 3.78
CA ALA A 299 21.39 -17.33 4.35
C ALA A 299 21.27 -18.01 5.73
N LYS A 300 20.39 -17.50 6.57
CA LYS A 300 20.02 -18.15 7.81
C LYS A 300 19.40 -19.52 7.50
N LYS A 301 19.92 -20.57 8.10
CA LYS A 301 19.27 -21.87 8.04
C LYS A 301 17.96 -21.78 8.83
N GLU A 302 16.85 -22.21 8.22
CA GLU A 302 15.62 -22.43 8.98
C GLU A 302 15.92 -23.46 10.05
N ASP A 303 15.65 -23.12 11.31
CA ASP A 303 15.61 -24.11 12.40
C ASP A 303 14.41 -25.03 12.10
N THR A 304 14.69 -26.22 11.56
CA THR A 304 13.72 -27.27 11.26
C THR A 304 13.08 -27.82 12.50
#